data_9748f9d626f0cbab9908d5d19e7c2b15
#
_entry.id   9748f9d626f0cbab9908d5d19e7c2b15
#
_cell.length_a   1.000
_cell.length_b   1.000
_cell.length_c   1.000
_cell.angle_alpha   90.00
_cell.angle_beta   90.00
_cell.angle_gamma   90.00
#
_symmetry.space_group_name_H-M   'P 1'
#
loop_
_entity.id
_entity.type
_entity.pdbx_description
1 polymer ?
#
loop_
_entity_poly.entity_id
_entity_poly.type
_entity_poly.pdbx_seq_one_letter_code
_entity_poly.pdbx_strand_id
1 'polypeptide(L)'
;MLSFKYITEALKAEDYEASIVMGFYELTGRPISDPSKHGISPKIFDSINKSPVAKEAGLNIARYVLKQYPSLKNKNAEQYGRARTSITPYWKSHGASNVTPKTDVLIGDMRFSVKIGLAQLMSGGKAESTATFEAAVKNSSKELKKSSQYDKVVDVLEGFVKNTLAPTQLRPLIKSGTNEVVNKAERAHKDAMKELGALFEESKSFKIEFAKEAMSGFEKFGKDSLAASEFMLVANSDGSKVSIHSVYDENYCLKIANSMRLQARFKTSSRKLKGVKTGEYNFWSVISLIVDSMQDSEELQEAKLVNVIRNWMNKTWRNVTSYFKKGISQLKTFLGLEVDVRVKDKVKF
;
A
#
# COMPACT_ATOMS: atom_id res chain seq x y z
N MET A 1 35.69 7.90 -14.44
CA MET A 1 34.64 6.93 -14.86
C MET A 1 34.08 6.28 -13.62
N LEU A 2 33.09 6.90 -12.97
CA LEU A 2 32.46 6.39 -11.76
C LEU A 2 31.46 5.29 -12.17
N SER A 3 31.70 4.09 -11.67
CA SER A 3 30.92 2.89 -11.93
C SER A 3 29.46 3.08 -11.48
N PHE A 4 28.51 2.99 -12.41
CA PHE A 4 27.06 2.92 -12.20
C PHE A 4 26.61 1.63 -11.46
N LYS A 5 27.29 1.23 -10.40
CA LYS A 5 27.03 0.01 -9.65
C LYS A 5 26.20 0.24 -8.37
N TYR A 6 25.66 1.43 -8.19
CA TYR A 6 24.63 1.70 -7.18
C TYR A 6 23.26 1.80 -7.86
N ILE A 7 22.79 0.70 -8.44
CA ILE A 7 21.35 0.47 -8.50
C ILE A 7 20.95 0.27 -7.04
N THR A 8 20.53 1.33 -6.39
CA THR A 8 20.00 1.34 -5.04
C THR A 8 18.83 0.37 -5.03
N GLU A 9 18.97 -0.76 -4.31
CA GLU A 9 17.78 -1.52 -3.92
C GLU A 9 16.83 -0.52 -3.28
N ALA A 10 15.60 -0.45 -3.80
CA ALA A 10 14.61 0.47 -3.26
C ALA A 10 14.43 0.16 -1.76
N LEU A 11 14.59 1.17 -0.91
CA LEU A 11 14.42 1.03 0.53
C LEU A 11 13.07 0.43 0.84
N LYS A 12 13.04 -0.50 1.78
CA LYS A 12 11.78 -1.09 2.28
C LYS A 12 11.13 -0.17 3.31
N ALA A 13 9.85 -0.35 3.57
CA ALA A 13 9.15 0.40 4.61
C ALA A 13 9.88 0.32 5.97
N GLU A 14 10.33 -0.88 6.36
CA GLU A 14 11.06 -1.13 7.60
C GLU A 14 12.39 -0.32 7.68
N ASP A 15 13.05 -0.08 6.54
CA ASP A 15 14.29 0.71 6.49
C ASP A 15 13.99 2.20 6.73
N TYR A 16 12.89 2.74 6.20
CA TYR A 16 12.45 4.11 6.45
C TYR A 16 12.06 4.32 7.92
N GLU A 17 11.26 3.41 8.49
CA GLU A 17 10.85 3.46 9.88
C GLU A 17 12.08 3.51 10.81
N ALA A 18 13.04 2.62 10.61
CA ALA A 18 14.27 2.56 11.36
C ALA A 18 15.15 3.81 11.14
N SER A 19 15.25 4.31 9.89
CA SER A 19 16.05 5.50 9.58
C SER A 19 15.50 6.76 10.24
N ILE A 20 14.17 6.88 10.39
CA ILE A 20 13.53 7.97 11.13
C ILE A 20 13.94 7.95 12.60
N VAL A 21 13.89 6.77 13.23
CA VAL A 21 14.31 6.59 14.64
C VAL A 21 15.79 6.93 14.80
N MET A 22 16.65 6.45 13.91
CA MET A 22 18.09 6.76 13.94
C MET A 22 18.35 8.24 13.76
N GLY A 23 17.70 8.89 12.76
CA GLY A 23 17.79 10.32 12.52
C GLY A 23 17.31 11.17 13.71
N PHE A 24 16.25 10.73 14.38
CA PHE A 24 15.75 11.38 15.58
C PHE A 24 16.80 11.40 16.70
N TYR A 25 17.46 10.27 16.97
CA TYR A 25 18.50 10.19 17.99
C TYR A 25 19.76 10.96 17.60
N GLU A 26 20.14 10.95 16.34
CA GLU A 26 21.26 11.76 15.83
C GLU A 26 21.00 13.26 16.02
N LEU A 27 19.82 13.76 15.64
CA LEU A 27 19.44 15.18 15.78
C LEU A 27 19.29 15.62 17.24
N THR A 28 19.01 14.71 18.15
CA THR A 28 18.87 15.02 19.58
C THR A 28 20.15 14.79 20.38
N GLY A 29 21.27 14.45 19.72
CA GLY A 29 22.57 14.22 20.34
C GLY A 29 22.64 12.98 21.24
N ARG A 30 21.78 11.99 21.00
CA ARG A 30 21.67 10.75 21.78
C ARG A 30 21.94 9.53 20.90
N PRO A 31 23.20 9.21 20.59
CA PRO A 31 23.52 8.13 19.64
C PRO A 31 23.00 6.78 20.16
N ILE A 32 22.49 5.97 19.23
CA ILE A 32 22.00 4.62 19.51
C ILE A 32 23.19 3.69 19.70
N SER A 33 23.36 3.13 20.92
CA SER A 33 24.36 2.14 21.25
C SER A 33 23.86 0.71 21.07
N ASP A 34 22.56 0.48 21.31
CA ASP A 34 21.89 -0.82 21.15
C ASP A 34 20.61 -0.62 20.34
N PRO A 35 20.62 -0.92 19.04
CA PRO A 35 19.46 -0.72 18.19
C PRO A 35 18.25 -1.57 18.60
N SER A 36 18.47 -2.73 19.22
CA SER A 36 17.39 -3.62 19.64
C SER A 36 16.49 -2.99 20.70
N LYS A 37 17.03 -2.12 21.56
CA LYS A 37 16.24 -1.36 22.55
C LYS A 37 15.26 -0.35 21.92
N HIS A 38 15.50 -0.02 20.66
CA HIS A 38 14.67 0.89 19.88
C HIS A 38 13.83 0.17 18.81
N GLY A 39 13.68 -1.15 18.95
CA GLY A 39 12.91 -1.97 18.01
C GLY A 39 13.58 -2.21 16.66
N ILE A 40 14.82 -1.74 16.46
CA ILE A 40 15.55 -1.85 15.20
C ILE A 40 16.38 -3.13 15.21
N SER A 41 16.23 -3.97 14.19
CA SER A 41 17.11 -5.13 14.08
C SER A 41 18.54 -4.72 13.75
N PRO A 42 19.59 -5.40 14.29
CA PRO A 42 20.98 -5.09 13.98
C PRO A 42 21.28 -5.08 12.48
N LYS A 43 20.66 -5.99 11.73
CA LYS A 43 20.80 -6.06 10.27
C LYS A 43 20.30 -4.80 9.56
N ILE A 44 19.15 -4.27 9.97
CA ILE A 44 18.58 -3.02 9.41
C ILE A 44 19.45 -1.84 9.82
N PHE A 45 19.87 -1.77 11.08
CA PHE A 45 20.75 -0.73 11.59
C PHE A 45 22.06 -0.63 10.78
N ASP A 46 22.72 -1.76 10.53
CA ASP A 46 23.94 -1.83 9.73
C ASP A 46 23.70 -1.44 8.27
N SER A 47 22.56 -1.85 7.72
CA SER A 47 22.16 -1.50 6.35
C SER A 47 22.00 0.01 6.18
N ILE A 48 21.30 0.66 7.11
CA ILE A 48 21.07 2.11 7.08
C ILE A 48 22.39 2.86 7.25
N ASN A 49 23.26 2.44 8.16
CA ASN A 49 24.58 3.06 8.36
C ASN A 49 25.47 3.01 7.11
N LYS A 50 25.28 2.03 6.26
CA LYS A 50 25.97 1.86 4.97
C LYS A 50 25.28 2.59 3.80
N SER A 51 24.08 3.13 4.00
CA SER A 51 23.27 3.79 2.97
C SER A 51 23.14 5.29 3.28
N PRO A 52 23.95 6.18 2.65
CA PRO A 52 23.80 7.62 2.82
C PRO A 52 22.38 8.12 2.50
N VAL A 53 21.73 7.54 1.50
CA VAL A 53 20.38 7.91 1.07
C VAL A 53 19.35 7.59 2.16
N ALA A 54 19.40 6.39 2.75
CA ALA A 54 18.51 6.01 3.83
C ALA A 54 18.70 6.90 5.08
N LYS A 55 19.95 7.16 5.41
CA LYS A 55 20.31 8.00 6.55
C LYS A 55 19.82 9.43 6.37
N GLU A 56 20.03 10.02 5.21
CA GLU A 56 19.59 11.38 4.89
C GLU A 56 18.06 11.49 4.90
N ALA A 57 17.36 10.54 4.28
CA ALA A 57 15.89 10.51 4.31
C ALA A 57 15.35 10.47 5.76
N GLY A 58 15.91 9.60 6.60
CA GLY A 58 15.56 9.53 8.02
C GLY A 58 15.81 10.82 8.78
N LEU A 59 16.96 11.47 8.55
CA LEU A 59 17.31 12.76 9.14
C LEU A 59 16.34 13.87 8.72
N ASN A 60 15.98 13.94 7.44
CA ASN A 60 15.06 14.95 6.92
C ASN A 60 13.68 14.80 7.53
N ILE A 61 13.15 13.57 7.58
CA ILE A 61 11.85 13.28 8.19
C ILE A 61 11.89 13.59 9.70
N ALA A 62 12.90 13.13 10.43
CA ALA A 62 13.04 13.38 11.87
C ALA A 62 13.17 14.88 12.18
N ARG A 63 13.90 15.64 11.35
CA ARG A 63 14.00 17.10 11.47
C ARG A 63 12.65 17.78 11.31
N TYR A 64 11.85 17.33 10.36
CA TYR A 64 10.50 17.84 10.17
C TYR A 64 9.62 17.55 11.41
N VAL A 65 9.65 16.32 11.92
CA VAL A 65 8.90 15.93 13.14
C VAL A 65 9.28 16.82 14.31
N LEU A 66 10.59 17.01 14.57
CA LEU A 66 11.09 17.86 15.67
C LEU A 66 10.74 19.34 15.49
N LYS A 67 10.66 19.82 14.23
CA LYS A 67 10.21 21.17 13.92
C LYS A 67 8.73 21.36 14.25
N GLN A 68 7.89 20.40 13.92
CA GLN A 68 6.44 20.45 14.21
C GLN A 68 6.14 20.23 15.69
N TYR A 69 6.92 19.37 16.36
CA TYR A 69 6.71 18.95 17.76
C TYR A 69 8.02 19.07 18.54
N PRO A 70 8.47 20.31 18.89
CA PRO A 70 9.73 20.52 19.61
C PRO A 70 9.78 19.83 21.00
N SER A 71 8.63 19.62 21.63
CA SER A 71 8.50 18.92 22.91
C SER A 71 8.98 17.46 22.88
N LEU A 72 9.07 16.86 21.69
CA LEU A 72 9.55 15.49 21.52
C LEU A 72 11.07 15.35 21.69
N LYS A 73 11.85 16.44 21.64
CA LYS A 73 13.33 16.41 21.65
C LYS A 73 13.92 15.50 22.74
N ASN A 74 13.31 15.50 23.93
CA ASN A 74 13.78 14.72 25.08
C ASN A 74 13.04 13.39 25.27
N LYS A 75 12.15 13.02 24.35
CA LYS A 75 11.40 11.76 24.39
C LYS A 75 12.20 10.64 23.75
N ASN A 76 11.81 9.39 24.03
CA ASN A 76 12.36 8.22 23.34
C ASN A 76 11.66 8.01 22.01
N ALA A 77 12.38 7.45 21.05
CA ALA A 77 11.85 7.02 19.76
C ALA A 77 12.13 5.52 19.56
N GLU A 78 11.20 4.83 18.92
CA GLU A 78 11.36 3.41 18.61
C GLU A 78 10.57 3.00 17.36
N GLN A 79 11.08 2.02 16.64
CA GLN A 79 10.34 1.29 15.63
C GLN A 79 9.38 0.32 16.33
N TYR A 80 8.07 0.44 16.06
CA TYR A 80 7.07 -0.35 16.77
C TYR A 80 6.84 -1.70 16.09
N GLY A 81 7.06 -2.80 16.80
CA GLY A 81 7.05 -4.14 16.24
C GLY A 81 5.83 -4.99 16.62
N ARG A 82 5.59 -6.04 15.84
CA ARG A 82 4.46 -6.98 16.00
C ARG A 82 4.48 -7.75 17.33
N ALA A 83 5.63 -7.95 17.92
CA ALA A 83 5.77 -8.77 19.15
C ALA A 83 4.99 -8.19 20.34
N ARG A 84 4.69 -6.90 20.34
CA ARG A 84 3.95 -6.20 21.41
C ARG A 84 2.48 -5.92 21.07
N THR A 85 1.97 -6.55 20.01
CA THR A 85 0.66 -6.21 19.47
C THR A 85 -0.35 -7.32 19.72
N SER A 86 -1.51 -6.94 20.28
CA SER A 86 -2.68 -7.79 20.39
C SER A 86 -3.89 -7.13 19.75
N ILE A 87 -4.76 -7.92 19.13
CA ILE A 87 -6.01 -7.44 18.53
C ILE A 87 -7.16 -7.58 19.52
N THR A 88 -8.16 -6.70 19.39
CA THR A 88 -9.34 -6.69 20.26
C THR A 88 -10.18 -7.96 20.10
N PRO A 89 -11.01 -8.32 21.12
CA PRO A 89 -12.00 -9.38 20.98
C PRO A 89 -12.96 -9.13 19.84
N TYR A 90 -13.37 -7.86 19.63
CA TYR A 90 -14.21 -7.44 18.50
C TYR A 90 -13.58 -7.83 17.15
N TRP A 91 -12.30 -7.52 16.96
CA TRP A 91 -11.61 -7.87 15.71
C TRP A 91 -11.51 -9.39 15.50
N LYS A 92 -11.25 -10.12 16.57
CA LYS A 92 -11.18 -11.59 16.56
C LYS A 92 -12.53 -12.24 16.22
N SER A 93 -13.66 -11.65 16.65
CA SER A 93 -14.99 -12.18 16.38
C SER A 93 -15.33 -12.25 14.89
N HIS A 94 -14.64 -11.45 14.03
CA HIS A 94 -14.73 -11.52 12.57
C HIS A 94 -13.78 -12.56 11.95
N GLY A 95 -13.12 -13.40 12.75
CA GLY A 95 -12.14 -14.38 12.29
C GLY A 95 -10.79 -13.80 11.87
N ALA A 96 -10.56 -12.51 12.13
CA ALA A 96 -9.30 -11.84 11.83
C ALA A 96 -8.22 -12.20 12.86
N SER A 97 -6.98 -12.38 12.40
CA SER A 97 -5.85 -12.82 13.25
C SER A 97 -4.56 -12.04 13.00
N ASN A 98 -4.57 -11.08 12.08
CA ASN A 98 -3.39 -10.31 11.74
C ASN A 98 -3.08 -9.27 12.84
N VAL A 99 -1.96 -9.44 13.50
CA VAL A 99 -1.48 -8.55 14.58
C VAL A 99 -0.51 -7.47 14.08
N THR A 100 -0.40 -7.22 12.77
CA THR A 100 0.45 -6.14 12.26
C THR A 100 -0.08 -4.81 12.76
N PRO A 101 0.72 -4.03 13.52
CA PRO A 101 0.31 -2.74 14.05
C PRO A 101 0.07 -1.71 12.94
N LYS A 102 -0.59 -0.62 13.28
CA LYS A 102 -0.70 0.58 12.43
C LYS A 102 0.36 1.61 12.79
N THR A 103 0.81 1.59 14.04
CA THR A 103 1.97 2.38 14.46
C THR A 103 3.24 1.74 13.90
N ASP A 104 3.95 2.49 13.09
CA ASP A 104 5.24 2.09 12.52
C ASP A 104 6.39 2.69 13.36
N VAL A 105 6.25 3.97 13.81
CA VAL A 105 7.20 4.68 14.65
C VAL A 105 6.49 5.32 15.84
N LEU A 106 7.04 5.15 17.04
CA LEU A 106 6.60 5.77 18.28
C LEU A 106 7.65 6.78 18.75
N ILE A 107 7.24 8.02 19.04
CA ILE A 107 8.12 9.05 19.62
C ILE A 107 7.41 9.66 20.82
N GLY A 108 7.89 9.37 22.03
CA GLY A 108 7.14 9.66 23.25
C GLY A 108 5.82 8.91 23.21
N ASP A 109 4.71 9.65 23.29
CA ASP A 109 3.35 9.11 23.23
C ASP A 109 2.74 9.23 21.83
N MET A 110 3.44 9.86 20.88
CA MET A 110 2.94 10.06 19.52
C MET A 110 3.14 8.83 18.65
N ARG A 111 2.07 8.34 18.07
CA ARG A 111 1.96 7.08 17.31
C ARG A 111 1.82 7.37 15.82
N PHE A 112 2.90 7.15 15.07
CA PHE A 112 2.95 7.47 13.64
C PHE A 112 2.83 6.23 12.77
N SER A 113 1.91 6.25 11.82
CA SER A 113 1.95 5.35 10.66
C SER A 113 2.71 6.04 9.55
N VAL A 114 3.82 5.45 9.12
CA VAL A 114 4.73 6.00 8.12
C VAL A 114 4.32 5.56 6.73
N LYS A 115 4.20 6.51 5.80
CA LYS A 115 3.87 6.25 4.40
C LYS A 115 4.82 6.99 3.48
N ILE A 116 5.47 6.24 2.60
CA ILE A 116 6.43 6.79 1.65
C ILE A 116 5.85 6.63 0.23
N GLY A 117 5.56 7.75 -0.43
CA GLY A 117 4.99 7.75 -1.77
C GLY A 117 3.62 7.06 -1.87
N LEU A 118 3.46 6.16 -2.84
CA LEU A 118 2.25 5.34 -2.99
C LEU A 118 2.16 4.34 -1.83
N ALA A 119 1.16 4.52 -0.99
CA ALA A 119 1.01 3.74 0.22
C ALA A 119 -0.20 2.80 0.17
N GLN A 120 -0.02 1.62 0.73
CA GLN A 120 -1.09 0.66 0.96
C GLN A 120 -1.55 0.77 2.42
N LEU A 121 -2.74 1.35 2.64
CA LEU A 121 -3.30 1.49 3.99
C LEU A 121 -3.81 0.16 4.55
N MET A 122 -4.34 -0.71 3.68
CA MET A 122 -4.84 -2.01 4.03
C MET A 122 -4.45 -3.04 2.98
N SER A 123 -4.04 -4.22 3.40
CA SER A 123 -3.89 -5.41 2.57
C SER A 123 -4.31 -6.61 3.41
N GLY A 124 -5.60 -6.74 3.58
CA GLY A 124 -6.22 -7.77 4.39
C GLY A 124 -6.80 -8.90 3.55
N GLY A 125 -6.68 -10.13 4.04
CA GLY A 125 -7.55 -11.21 3.62
C GLY A 125 -9.00 -10.88 3.96
N LYS A 126 -9.90 -11.81 3.68
CA LYS A 126 -11.32 -11.69 3.93
C LYS A 126 -11.67 -11.17 5.32
N ALA A 127 -11.24 -11.90 6.34
CA ALA A 127 -11.59 -11.60 7.73
C ALA A 127 -11.15 -10.19 8.15
N GLU A 128 -9.94 -9.76 7.75
CA GLU A 128 -9.45 -8.41 7.98
C GLU A 128 -10.28 -7.36 7.24
N SER A 129 -10.69 -7.65 6.02
CA SER A 129 -11.52 -6.73 5.21
C SER A 129 -12.91 -6.61 5.79
N THR A 130 -13.53 -7.74 6.18
CA THR A 130 -14.84 -7.75 6.85
C THR A 130 -14.78 -6.99 8.18
N ALA A 131 -13.76 -7.23 9.00
CA ALA A 131 -13.60 -6.53 10.27
C ALA A 131 -13.44 -5.00 10.07
N THR A 132 -12.67 -4.56 9.06
CA THR A 132 -12.54 -3.12 8.74
C THR A 132 -13.87 -2.53 8.25
N PHE A 133 -14.60 -3.27 7.42
CA PHE A 133 -15.93 -2.88 6.95
C PHE A 133 -16.91 -2.72 8.11
N GLU A 134 -17.03 -3.74 8.96
CA GLU A 134 -17.93 -3.72 10.12
C GLU A 134 -17.55 -2.62 11.13
N ALA A 135 -16.27 -2.36 11.34
CA ALA A 135 -15.79 -1.27 12.18
C ALA A 135 -16.25 0.09 11.63
N ALA A 136 -16.14 0.29 10.32
CA ALA A 136 -16.61 1.51 9.68
C ALA A 136 -18.12 1.69 9.78
N VAL A 137 -18.90 0.61 9.60
CA VAL A 137 -20.35 0.63 9.77
C VAL A 137 -20.73 0.93 11.23
N LYS A 138 -20.04 0.31 12.19
CA LYS A 138 -20.28 0.55 13.63
C LYS A 138 -20.15 2.02 13.99
N ASN A 139 -19.16 2.70 13.41
CA ASN A 139 -18.82 4.09 13.73
C ASN A 139 -19.51 5.12 12.81
N SER A 140 -20.14 4.67 11.72
CA SER A 140 -20.95 5.51 10.84
C SER A 140 -22.40 5.66 11.34
N SER A 141 -23.26 6.28 10.54
CA SER A 141 -24.67 6.48 10.92
C SER A 141 -25.41 5.16 11.10
N LYS A 142 -26.33 5.11 12.07
CA LYS A 142 -27.18 3.93 12.33
C LYS A 142 -28.08 3.58 11.13
N GLU A 143 -28.40 4.56 10.30
CA GLU A 143 -29.24 4.39 9.09
C GLU A 143 -28.59 3.46 8.06
N LEU A 144 -27.27 3.47 8.00
CA LEU A 144 -26.53 2.64 7.05
C LEU A 144 -26.82 1.14 7.24
N LYS A 145 -26.91 0.67 8.50
CA LYS A 145 -27.21 -0.74 8.81
C LYS A 145 -28.59 -1.20 8.35
N LYS A 146 -29.49 -0.27 8.04
CA LYS A 146 -30.85 -0.55 7.55
C LYS A 146 -30.94 -0.43 6.02
N SER A 147 -29.86 -0.06 5.37
CA SER A 147 -29.88 0.09 3.91
C SER A 147 -29.79 -1.27 3.21
N SER A 148 -30.52 -1.42 2.12
CA SER A 148 -30.42 -2.62 1.27
C SER A 148 -29.03 -2.79 0.65
N GLN A 149 -28.29 -1.70 0.53
CA GLN A 149 -26.92 -1.70 0.03
C GLN A 149 -25.94 -2.34 1.04
N TYR A 150 -26.16 -2.12 2.34
CA TYR A 150 -25.39 -2.78 3.39
C TYR A 150 -25.51 -4.31 3.29
N ASP A 151 -26.75 -4.82 3.21
CA ASP A 151 -27.01 -6.24 3.12
C ASP A 151 -26.34 -6.85 1.89
N LYS A 152 -26.43 -6.19 0.73
CA LYS A 152 -25.74 -6.63 -0.50
C LYS A 152 -24.22 -6.69 -0.33
N VAL A 153 -23.60 -5.72 0.32
CA VAL A 153 -22.13 -5.73 0.54
C VAL A 153 -21.75 -6.87 1.48
N VAL A 154 -22.54 -7.13 2.53
CA VAL A 154 -22.32 -8.28 3.43
C VAL A 154 -22.40 -9.59 2.66
N ASP A 155 -23.45 -9.80 1.87
CA ASP A 155 -23.65 -11.00 1.06
C ASP A 155 -22.50 -11.22 0.07
N VAL A 156 -22.03 -10.14 -0.57
CA VAL A 156 -20.93 -10.22 -1.53
C VAL A 156 -19.60 -10.51 -0.84
N LEU A 157 -19.34 -9.92 0.34
CA LEU A 157 -18.17 -10.23 1.14
C LEU A 157 -18.19 -11.69 1.63
N GLU A 158 -19.34 -12.21 2.04
CA GLU A 158 -19.50 -13.62 2.38
C GLU A 158 -19.29 -14.53 1.18
N GLY A 159 -19.88 -14.18 0.04
CA GLY A 159 -19.68 -14.89 -1.22
C GLY A 159 -18.23 -14.90 -1.68
N PHE A 160 -17.56 -13.76 -1.57
CA PHE A 160 -16.11 -13.61 -1.82
C PHE A 160 -15.29 -14.63 -1.03
N VAL A 161 -15.72 -14.95 0.14
CA VAL A 161 -15.06 -15.86 1.08
C VAL A 161 -15.33 -17.30 0.79
N LYS A 162 -16.59 -17.65 0.58
CA LYS A 162 -16.99 -19.02 0.24
C LYS A 162 -16.39 -19.46 -1.09
N ASN A 163 -16.26 -18.54 -2.03
CA ASN A 163 -15.77 -18.83 -3.39
C ASN A 163 -14.25 -18.64 -3.55
N THR A 164 -13.55 -18.17 -2.53
CA THR A 164 -12.10 -18.07 -2.56
C THR A 164 -11.49 -19.45 -2.35
N LEU A 165 -10.85 -19.94 -3.38
CA LEU A 165 -10.10 -21.19 -3.30
C LEU A 165 -8.88 -21.04 -2.39
N ALA A 166 -8.50 -22.12 -1.71
CA ALA A 166 -7.22 -22.18 -1.04
C ALA A 166 -6.10 -21.95 -2.07
N PRO A 167 -4.98 -21.30 -1.68
CA PRO A 167 -3.86 -21.05 -2.57
C PRO A 167 -3.34 -22.28 -3.31
N THR A 168 -3.36 -23.45 -2.67
CA THR A 168 -2.97 -24.75 -3.24
C THR A 168 -3.92 -25.23 -4.35
N GLN A 169 -5.19 -24.83 -4.30
CA GLN A 169 -6.20 -25.18 -5.31
C GLN A 169 -6.18 -24.18 -6.49
N LEU A 170 -5.97 -22.90 -6.20
CA LEU A 170 -6.00 -21.83 -7.21
C LEU A 170 -4.83 -21.90 -8.17
N ARG A 171 -3.65 -22.25 -7.68
CA ARG A 171 -2.42 -22.24 -8.48
C ARG A 171 -2.40 -23.23 -9.66
N PRO A 172 -2.77 -24.51 -9.49
CA PRO A 172 -2.88 -25.44 -10.62
C PRO A 172 -3.86 -24.96 -11.68
N LEU A 173 -4.99 -24.37 -11.24
CA LEU A 173 -6.02 -23.85 -12.14
C LEU A 173 -5.56 -22.64 -12.95
N ILE A 174 -4.81 -21.71 -12.34
CA ILE A 174 -4.20 -20.59 -13.06
C ILE A 174 -3.16 -21.08 -14.08
N LYS A 175 -2.36 -22.09 -13.71
CA LYS A 175 -1.33 -22.66 -14.60
C LYS A 175 -1.91 -23.49 -15.75
N SER A 176 -2.98 -24.21 -15.49
CA SER A 176 -3.63 -25.07 -16.52
C SER A 176 -4.54 -24.29 -17.48
N GLY A 177 -4.75 -22.97 -17.23
CA GLY A 177 -5.69 -22.20 -18.04
C GLY A 177 -7.14 -22.61 -17.85
N THR A 178 -7.45 -23.36 -16.79
CA THR A 178 -8.83 -23.82 -16.49
C THR A 178 -9.62 -22.61 -16.00
N ASN A 179 -10.38 -22.02 -16.92
CA ASN A 179 -10.90 -20.67 -16.79
C ASN A 179 -12.09 -20.56 -15.85
N GLU A 180 -12.88 -21.61 -15.63
CA GLU A 180 -14.18 -21.45 -14.96
C GLU A 180 -14.06 -21.03 -13.49
N VAL A 181 -13.20 -21.72 -12.72
CA VAL A 181 -13.04 -21.44 -11.28
C VAL A 181 -12.28 -20.13 -11.06
N VAL A 182 -11.27 -19.84 -11.92
CA VAL A 182 -10.56 -18.55 -11.89
C VAL A 182 -11.51 -17.42 -12.24
N ASN A 183 -12.32 -17.57 -13.29
CA ASN A 183 -13.32 -16.59 -13.70
C ASN A 183 -14.40 -16.37 -12.63
N LYS A 184 -14.77 -17.43 -11.88
CA LYS A 184 -15.70 -17.30 -10.76
C LYS A 184 -15.12 -16.49 -9.62
N ALA A 185 -13.86 -16.74 -9.26
CA ALA A 185 -13.14 -15.97 -8.23
C ALA A 185 -12.93 -14.52 -8.66
N GLU A 186 -12.59 -14.26 -9.92
CA GLU A 186 -12.44 -12.90 -10.45
C GLU A 186 -13.77 -12.14 -10.49
N ARG A 187 -14.87 -12.82 -10.82
CA ARG A 187 -16.20 -12.22 -10.75
C ARG A 187 -16.55 -11.83 -9.32
N ALA A 188 -16.36 -12.73 -8.35
CA ALA A 188 -16.60 -12.43 -6.94
C ALA A 188 -15.77 -11.22 -6.46
N HIS A 189 -14.53 -11.06 -6.95
CA HIS A 189 -13.72 -9.87 -6.70
C HIS A 189 -14.34 -8.59 -7.28
N LYS A 190 -14.80 -8.65 -8.52
CA LYS A 190 -15.42 -7.49 -9.20
C LYS A 190 -16.72 -7.08 -8.53
N ASP A 191 -17.55 -8.05 -8.17
CA ASP A 191 -18.84 -7.81 -7.51
C ASP A 191 -18.63 -7.18 -6.14
N ALA A 192 -17.71 -7.72 -5.32
CA ALA A 192 -17.35 -7.13 -4.02
C ALA A 192 -16.90 -5.67 -4.16
N MET A 193 -16.06 -5.37 -5.15
CA MET A 193 -15.58 -4.00 -5.37
C MET A 193 -16.67 -3.06 -5.86
N LYS A 194 -17.58 -3.54 -6.69
CA LYS A 194 -18.71 -2.77 -7.19
C LYS A 194 -19.68 -2.41 -6.05
N GLU A 195 -20.08 -3.38 -5.25
CA GLU A 195 -21.03 -3.15 -4.15
C GLU A 195 -20.42 -2.28 -3.04
N LEU A 196 -19.16 -2.50 -2.69
CA LEU A 196 -18.45 -1.65 -1.73
C LEU A 196 -18.27 -0.22 -2.25
N GLY A 197 -17.99 -0.06 -3.54
CA GLY A 197 -17.94 1.24 -4.21
C GLY A 197 -19.28 1.96 -4.17
N ALA A 198 -20.39 1.27 -4.45
CA ALA A 198 -21.73 1.83 -4.36
C ALA A 198 -22.05 2.32 -2.92
N LEU A 199 -21.69 1.53 -1.92
CA LEU A 199 -21.90 1.93 -0.53
C LEU A 199 -21.08 3.18 -0.14
N PHE A 200 -19.87 3.33 -0.68
CA PHE A 200 -19.07 4.53 -0.48
C PHE A 200 -19.71 5.78 -1.09
N GLU A 201 -20.38 5.66 -2.23
CA GLU A 201 -21.08 6.77 -2.85
C GLU A 201 -22.39 7.12 -2.10
N GLU A 202 -23.05 6.11 -1.54
CA GLU A 202 -24.28 6.29 -0.76
C GLU A 202 -24.04 6.95 0.60
N SER A 203 -22.91 6.64 1.25
CA SER A 203 -22.63 7.09 2.63
C SER A 203 -21.25 7.70 2.80
N LYS A 204 -21.22 9.05 2.82
CA LYS A 204 -20.00 9.81 3.13
C LYS A 204 -19.43 9.45 4.51
N SER A 205 -20.28 9.28 5.51
CA SER A 205 -19.87 8.91 6.88
C SER A 205 -19.17 7.56 6.91
N PHE A 206 -19.73 6.55 6.25
CA PHE A 206 -19.11 5.24 6.13
C PHE A 206 -17.74 5.31 5.44
N LYS A 207 -17.64 6.05 4.36
CA LYS A 207 -16.41 6.25 3.60
C LYS A 207 -15.29 6.85 4.46
N ILE A 208 -15.63 7.86 5.27
CA ILE A 208 -14.70 8.50 6.23
C ILE A 208 -14.25 7.51 7.30
N GLU A 209 -15.19 6.82 7.96
CA GLU A 209 -14.87 5.87 9.02
C GLU A 209 -14.08 4.65 8.52
N PHE A 210 -14.33 4.23 7.27
CA PHE A 210 -13.53 3.17 6.64
C PHE A 210 -12.08 3.62 6.42
N ALA A 211 -11.87 4.84 5.92
CA ALA A 211 -10.53 5.41 5.76
C ALA A 211 -9.82 5.55 7.10
N LYS A 212 -10.53 6.05 8.11
CA LYS A 212 -10.03 6.25 9.47
C LYS A 212 -9.59 4.94 10.10
N GLU A 213 -10.42 3.89 10.07
CA GLU A 213 -10.03 2.56 10.58
C GLU A 213 -8.86 1.97 9.80
N ALA A 214 -8.87 2.10 8.48
CA ALA A 214 -7.76 1.64 7.64
C ALA A 214 -6.43 2.31 7.98
N MET A 215 -6.44 3.58 8.39
CA MET A 215 -5.27 4.34 8.84
C MET A 215 -4.89 4.02 10.28
N SER A 216 -5.86 4.08 11.19
CA SER A 216 -5.61 4.07 12.63
C SER A 216 -5.61 2.69 13.28
N GLY A 217 -6.51 1.78 12.85
CA GLY A 217 -6.73 0.51 13.51
C GLY A 217 -7.35 0.64 14.90
N PHE A 218 -8.19 1.65 15.14
CA PHE A 218 -8.77 1.91 16.45
C PHE A 218 -9.69 0.80 16.95
N GLU A 219 -10.49 0.22 16.08
CA GLU A 219 -11.30 -0.94 16.45
C GLU A 219 -10.49 -2.22 16.49
N LYS A 220 -9.43 -2.28 15.68
CA LYS A 220 -8.52 -3.43 15.63
C LYS A 220 -7.72 -3.59 16.91
N PHE A 221 -7.19 -2.50 17.46
CA PHE A 221 -6.25 -2.53 18.57
C PHE A 221 -6.76 -1.87 19.84
N GLY A 222 -7.82 -1.05 19.75
CA GLY A 222 -8.24 -0.11 20.78
C GLY A 222 -7.55 1.26 20.61
N LYS A 223 -8.27 2.33 20.85
CA LYS A 223 -7.78 3.72 20.64
C LYS A 223 -6.53 4.04 21.46
N ASP A 224 -6.45 3.51 22.69
CA ASP A 224 -5.34 3.75 23.61
C ASP A 224 -4.17 2.80 23.43
N SER A 225 -4.29 1.85 22.52
CA SER A 225 -3.22 0.89 22.23
C SER A 225 -2.07 1.57 21.48
N LEU A 226 -0.84 1.28 21.88
CA LEU A 226 0.34 1.73 21.14
C LEU A 226 0.43 1.14 19.71
N ALA A 227 -0.33 0.09 19.43
CA ALA A 227 -0.42 -0.50 18.08
C ALA A 227 -1.36 0.26 17.14
N ALA A 228 -2.24 1.11 17.69
CA ALA A 228 -3.13 1.98 16.92
C ALA A 228 -2.42 3.31 16.62
N SER A 229 -2.54 3.80 15.39
CA SER A 229 -1.90 5.05 14.95
C SER A 229 -2.83 6.25 15.12
N GLU A 230 -2.28 7.38 15.55
CA GLU A 230 -2.99 8.67 15.65
C GLU A 230 -2.58 9.65 14.56
N PHE A 231 -1.40 9.43 14.00
CA PHE A 231 -0.84 10.32 12.98
C PHE A 231 -0.37 9.55 11.75
N MET A 232 -0.70 10.09 10.60
CA MET A 232 -0.10 9.68 9.34
C MET A 232 1.10 10.58 9.08
N LEU A 233 2.30 10.01 9.07
CA LEU A 233 3.53 10.67 8.64
C LEU A 233 3.78 10.26 7.18
N VAL A 234 3.65 11.22 6.29
CA VAL A 234 3.74 11.01 4.86
C VAL A 234 4.98 11.71 4.33
N ALA A 235 5.80 11.00 3.55
CA ALA A 235 7.00 11.57 2.97
C ALA A 235 7.28 11.02 1.56
N ASN A 236 8.07 11.74 0.79
CA ASN A 236 8.71 11.20 -0.41
C ASN A 236 9.96 10.40 -0.05
N SER A 237 10.55 9.73 -1.04
CA SER A 237 11.63 8.75 -0.82
C SER A 237 12.93 9.32 -0.23
N ASP A 238 13.22 10.61 -0.43
CA ASP A 238 14.40 11.28 0.12
C ASP A 238 14.10 12.09 1.39
N GLY A 239 12.84 12.12 1.83
CA GLY A 239 12.40 12.86 3.02
C GLY A 239 12.43 14.38 2.86
N SER A 240 12.58 14.92 1.65
CA SER A 240 12.59 16.37 1.41
C SER A 240 11.20 17.00 1.52
N LYS A 241 10.15 16.20 1.23
CA LYS A 241 8.75 16.59 1.40
C LYS A 241 8.12 15.71 2.46
N VAL A 242 7.69 16.31 3.56
CA VAL A 242 7.08 15.61 4.70
C VAL A 242 5.82 16.34 5.13
N SER A 243 4.78 15.59 5.47
CA SER A 243 3.59 16.09 6.15
C SER A 243 3.15 15.16 7.26
N ILE A 244 2.49 15.71 8.27
CA ILE A 244 1.91 14.97 9.38
C ILE A 244 0.44 15.34 9.49
N HIS A 245 -0.42 14.34 9.51
CA HIS A 245 -1.86 14.52 9.59
C HIS A 245 -2.44 13.70 10.74
N SER A 246 -3.32 14.30 11.49
CA SER A 246 -4.05 13.57 12.53
C SER A 246 -5.17 12.72 11.90
N VAL A 247 -5.33 11.49 12.34
CA VAL A 247 -6.47 10.63 11.95
C VAL A 247 -7.80 11.11 12.56
N TYR A 248 -7.76 12.09 13.45
CA TYR A 248 -8.96 12.77 13.99
C TYR A 248 -9.39 13.96 13.12
N ASP A 249 -8.58 14.37 12.15
CA ASP A 249 -8.95 15.41 11.18
C ASP A 249 -9.89 14.83 10.12
N GLU A 250 -11.18 15.14 10.23
CA GLU A 250 -12.22 14.67 9.31
C GLU A 250 -11.97 15.12 7.85
N ASN A 251 -11.41 16.31 7.66
CA ASN A 251 -11.09 16.80 6.32
C ASN A 251 -10.00 15.95 5.68
N TYR A 252 -8.98 15.58 6.45
CA TYR A 252 -7.94 14.67 6.00
C TYR A 252 -8.50 13.27 5.73
N CYS A 253 -9.31 12.74 6.65
CA CYS A 253 -9.99 11.45 6.45
C CYS A 253 -10.86 11.44 5.18
N LEU A 254 -11.61 12.51 4.93
CA LEU A 254 -12.41 12.65 3.73
C LEU A 254 -11.55 12.72 2.46
N LYS A 255 -10.44 13.46 2.50
CA LYS A 255 -9.49 13.53 1.40
C LYS A 255 -8.92 12.16 1.06
N ILE A 256 -8.43 11.43 2.07
CA ILE A 256 -7.98 10.05 1.92
C ILE A 256 -9.08 9.17 1.37
N ALA A 257 -10.30 9.27 1.93
CA ALA A 257 -11.45 8.50 1.48
C ALA A 257 -11.80 8.73 0.00
N ASN A 258 -11.69 9.97 -0.49
CA ASN A 258 -11.94 10.32 -1.89
C ASN A 258 -10.84 9.83 -2.84
N SER A 259 -9.61 9.69 -2.34
CA SER A 259 -8.46 9.21 -3.12
C SER A 259 -8.27 7.69 -3.05
N MET A 260 -9.02 7.00 -2.18
CA MET A 260 -8.90 5.56 -2.00
C MET A 260 -9.23 4.79 -3.28
N ARG A 261 -8.36 3.86 -3.62
CA ARG A 261 -8.64 2.86 -4.65
C ARG A 261 -8.77 1.49 -4.00
N LEU A 262 -9.99 0.96 -4.04
CA LEU A 262 -10.25 -0.41 -3.64
C LEU A 262 -9.86 -1.36 -4.76
N GLN A 263 -9.09 -2.38 -4.42
CA GLN A 263 -8.68 -3.40 -5.36
C GLN A 263 -8.74 -4.78 -4.71
N ALA A 264 -9.59 -5.64 -5.23
CA ALA A 264 -9.53 -7.05 -4.94
C ALA A 264 -8.50 -7.70 -5.87
N ARG A 265 -7.59 -8.47 -5.31
CA ARG A 265 -6.52 -9.13 -6.06
C ARG A 265 -6.08 -10.43 -5.41
N PHE A 266 -5.45 -11.27 -6.19
CA PHE A 266 -4.68 -12.39 -5.66
C PHE A 266 -3.31 -11.89 -5.21
N LYS A 267 -2.96 -12.16 -3.95
CA LYS A 267 -1.64 -11.86 -3.40
C LYS A 267 -0.79 -13.13 -3.44
N THR A 268 0.41 -13.00 -4.00
CA THR A 268 1.42 -14.04 -3.92
C THR A 268 2.27 -13.82 -2.67
N SER A 269 2.64 -14.89 -1.97
CA SER A 269 3.56 -14.85 -0.85
C SER A 269 4.72 -15.78 -1.12
N SER A 270 5.90 -15.33 -0.74
CA SER A 270 7.11 -16.17 -0.70
C SER A 270 7.12 -17.14 0.50
N ARG A 271 6.14 -17.04 1.42
CA ARG A 271 6.06 -17.97 2.56
C ARG A 271 5.73 -19.37 2.07
N LYS A 272 6.56 -20.32 2.46
CA LYS A 272 6.29 -21.75 2.27
C LYS A 272 5.05 -22.13 3.09
N LEU A 273 4.01 -22.64 2.44
CA LEU A 273 2.96 -23.35 3.16
C LEU A 273 3.56 -24.65 3.74
N LYS A 274 3.19 -24.99 4.97
CA LYS A 274 3.57 -26.27 5.57
C LYS A 274 3.05 -27.40 4.67
N GLY A 275 3.95 -28.25 4.18
CA GLY A 275 3.61 -29.35 3.27
C GLY A 275 3.66 -29.03 1.75
N VAL A 276 3.98 -27.81 1.36
CA VAL A 276 4.13 -27.42 -0.06
C VAL A 276 5.60 -27.42 -0.47
N LYS A 277 5.92 -27.97 -1.65
CA LYS A 277 7.30 -28.07 -2.15
C LYS A 277 7.96 -26.69 -2.31
N THR A 278 9.27 -26.68 -2.11
CA THR A 278 10.12 -25.48 -2.27
C THR A 278 9.90 -24.84 -3.66
N GLY A 279 9.65 -23.52 -3.70
CA GLY A 279 9.42 -22.77 -4.95
C GLY A 279 7.94 -22.61 -5.35
N GLU A 280 7.00 -23.13 -4.57
CA GLU A 280 5.59 -22.86 -4.78
C GLU A 280 5.16 -21.58 -4.07
N TYR A 281 4.40 -20.73 -4.78
CA TYR A 281 3.86 -19.48 -4.24
C TYR A 281 2.48 -19.70 -3.64
N ASN A 282 2.23 -19.05 -2.51
CA ASN A 282 0.92 -18.95 -1.94
C ASN A 282 0.13 -17.84 -2.64
N PHE A 283 -1.04 -18.18 -3.18
CA PHE A 283 -1.99 -17.21 -3.67
C PHE A 283 -3.14 -17.12 -2.68
N TRP A 284 -3.52 -15.92 -2.29
CA TRP A 284 -4.74 -15.68 -1.54
C TRP A 284 -5.41 -14.39 -1.99
N SER A 285 -6.70 -14.36 -1.86
CA SER A 285 -7.48 -13.18 -2.17
C SER A 285 -7.35 -12.15 -1.05
N VAL A 286 -7.10 -10.92 -1.43
CA VAL A 286 -7.05 -9.79 -0.51
C VAL A 286 -7.82 -8.62 -1.10
N ILE A 287 -8.45 -7.84 -0.24
CA ILE A 287 -8.90 -6.49 -0.58
C ILE A 287 -7.81 -5.54 -0.12
N SER A 288 -7.30 -4.78 -1.06
CA SER A 288 -6.27 -3.79 -0.82
C SER A 288 -6.86 -2.41 -0.92
N LEU A 289 -6.55 -1.56 0.05
CA LEU A 289 -6.82 -0.14 0.02
C LEU A 289 -5.52 0.57 -0.30
N ILE A 290 -5.45 1.14 -1.50
CA ILE A 290 -4.30 1.88 -1.97
C ILE A 290 -4.66 3.35 -1.99
N VAL A 291 -3.81 4.16 -1.39
CA VAL A 291 -3.91 5.61 -1.36
C VAL A 291 -2.62 6.18 -1.92
N ASP A 292 -2.77 7.21 -2.72
CA ASP A 292 -1.66 8.08 -3.06
C ASP A 292 -1.51 9.11 -1.94
N SER A 293 -0.59 8.82 -1.02
CA SER A 293 -0.38 9.66 0.17
C SER A 293 0.24 11.02 -0.15
N MET A 294 0.80 11.18 -1.37
CA MET A 294 1.45 12.41 -1.85
C MET A 294 0.59 13.20 -2.85
N GLN A 295 -0.72 12.98 -2.86
CA GLN A 295 -1.63 13.53 -3.89
C GLN A 295 -1.61 15.07 -4.03
N ASP A 296 -1.06 15.78 -3.04
CA ASP A 296 -0.92 17.23 -3.07
C ASP A 296 0.48 17.71 -3.48
N SER A 297 1.40 16.81 -3.77
CA SER A 297 2.70 17.25 -4.25
C SER A 297 2.61 17.62 -5.74
N GLU A 298 3.10 18.79 -6.09
CA GLU A 298 3.23 19.23 -7.50
C GLU A 298 3.97 18.18 -8.35
N GLU A 299 4.96 17.49 -7.75
CA GLU A 299 5.67 16.36 -8.40
C GLU A 299 4.76 15.22 -8.83
N LEU A 300 3.67 14.96 -8.09
CA LEU A 300 2.76 13.89 -8.47
C LEU A 300 1.87 14.29 -9.64
N GLN A 301 1.50 15.57 -9.73
CA GLN A 301 0.83 16.11 -10.90
C GLN A 301 1.76 16.06 -12.11
N GLU A 302 3.02 16.42 -11.96
CA GLU A 302 4.04 16.28 -13.00
C GLU A 302 4.28 14.82 -13.37
N ALA A 303 4.43 13.91 -12.40
CA ALA A 303 4.60 12.48 -12.67
C ALA A 303 3.38 11.85 -13.35
N LYS A 304 2.15 12.27 -12.98
CA LYS A 304 0.93 11.88 -13.70
C LYS A 304 0.92 12.43 -15.13
N LEU A 305 1.27 13.69 -15.30
CA LEU A 305 1.37 14.33 -16.60
C LEU A 305 2.43 13.65 -17.47
N VAL A 306 3.62 13.41 -16.94
CA VAL A 306 4.71 12.69 -17.63
C VAL A 306 4.27 11.28 -18.02
N ASN A 307 3.57 10.54 -17.15
CA ASN A 307 3.06 9.22 -17.48
C ASN A 307 1.94 9.27 -18.55
N VAL A 308 1.07 10.26 -18.49
CA VAL A 308 0.04 10.49 -19.53
C VAL A 308 0.72 10.82 -20.86
N ILE A 309 1.67 11.73 -20.87
CA ILE A 309 2.45 12.10 -22.08
C ILE A 309 3.20 10.89 -22.60
N ARG A 310 3.89 10.12 -21.75
CA ARG A 310 4.61 8.90 -22.13
C ARG A 310 3.68 7.85 -22.74
N ASN A 311 2.52 7.62 -22.13
CA ASN A 311 1.51 6.70 -22.65
C ASN A 311 0.92 7.16 -23.99
N TRP A 312 0.66 8.46 -24.13
CA TRP A 312 0.22 9.06 -25.37
C TRP A 312 1.28 8.95 -26.47
N MET A 313 2.55 9.28 -26.15
CA MET A 313 3.67 9.12 -27.09
C MET A 313 3.85 7.66 -27.52
N ASN A 314 3.80 6.71 -26.59
CA ASN A 314 3.89 5.29 -26.90
C ASN A 314 2.73 4.81 -27.79
N LYS A 315 1.52 5.29 -27.53
CA LYS A 315 0.34 4.97 -28.36
C LYS A 315 0.47 5.57 -29.77
N THR A 316 0.89 6.83 -29.85
CA THR A 316 1.11 7.55 -31.10
C THR A 316 2.23 6.89 -31.91
N TRP A 317 3.35 6.54 -31.27
CA TRP A 317 4.46 5.82 -31.91
C TRP A 317 4.04 4.47 -32.47
N ARG A 318 3.28 3.68 -31.70
CA ARG A 318 2.73 2.40 -32.21
C ARG A 318 1.83 2.59 -33.43
N ASN A 319 1.01 3.61 -33.41
CA ASN A 319 0.15 3.93 -34.56
C ASN A 319 0.99 4.35 -35.76
N VAL A 320 1.95 5.26 -35.60
CA VAL A 320 2.85 5.70 -36.67
C VAL A 320 3.64 4.50 -37.24
N THR A 321 4.19 3.64 -36.39
CA THR A 321 4.92 2.44 -36.80
C THR A 321 4.01 1.48 -37.56
N SER A 322 2.75 1.33 -37.12
CA SER A 322 1.76 0.50 -37.80
C SER A 322 1.40 1.05 -39.21
N TYR A 323 1.20 2.37 -39.33
CA TYR A 323 0.94 3.01 -40.63
C TYR A 323 2.14 2.90 -41.58
N PHE A 324 3.37 3.07 -41.06
CA PHE A 324 4.60 2.88 -41.83
C PHE A 324 4.73 1.45 -42.32
N LYS A 325 4.53 0.45 -41.45
CA LYS A 325 4.56 -0.97 -41.81
C LYS A 325 3.51 -1.29 -42.89
N LYS A 326 2.31 -0.74 -42.78
CA LYS A 326 1.23 -0.91 -43.75
C LYS A 326 1.54 -0.22 -45.08
N GLY A 327 2.08 1.00 -45.06
CA GLY A 327 2.50 1.74 -46.26
C GLY A 327 3.64 1.04 -47.00
N ILE A 328 4.64 0.52 -46.28
CA ILE A 328 5.75 -0.26 -46.86
C ILE A 328 5.24 -1.57 -47.46
N SER A 329 4.31 -2.27 -46.79
CA SER A 329 3.69 -3.49 -47.33
C SER A 329 2.95 -3.22 -48.64
N GLN A 330 2.21 -2.11 -48.74
CA GLN A 330 1.51 -1.71 -49.95
C GLN A 330 2.49 -1.34 -51.07
N LEU A 331 3.59 -0.63 -50.77
CA LEU A 331 4.66 -0.34 -51.73
C LEU A 331 5.38 -1.59 -52.23
N LYS A 332 5.63 -2.56 -51.37
CA LYS A 332 6.18 -3.87 -51.73
C LYS A 332 5.30 -4.59 -52.76
N THR A 333 4.00 -4.63 -52.46
CA THR A 333 3.02 -5.26 -53.36
C THR A 333 2.95 -4.54 -54.70
N PHE A 334 3.04 -3.21 -54.70
CA PHE A 334 3.00 -2.40 -55.94
C PHE A 334 4.28 -2.50 -56.77
N LEU A 335 5.46 -2.63 -56.12
CA LEU A 335 6.74 -2.64 -56.81
C LEU A 335 7.29 -4.06 -57.07
N GLY A 336 6.64 -5.13 -56.59
CA GLY A 336 7.11 -6.51 -56.75
C GLY A 336 8.45 -6.77 -56.05
N LEU A 337 8.84 -5.99 -55.05
CA LEU A 337 10.13 -6.05 -54.38
C LEU A 337 10.07 -6.81 -53.05
N GLU A 338 10.93 -7.76 -52.82
CA GLU A 338 11.23 -8.33 -51.52
C GLU A 338 12.25 -7.46 -50.79
N VAL A 339 11.74 -6.55 -49.90
CA VAL A 339 12.59 -5.75 -49.04
C VAL A 339 12.35 -6.14 -47.60
N ASP A 340 13.37 -6.58 -46.90
CA ASP A 340 13.30 -6.87 -45.45
C ASP A 340 13.51 -5.55 -44.67
N VAL A 341 12.39 -5.00 -44.12
CA VAL A 341 12.45 -3.78 -43.33
C VAL A 341 12.44 -4.14 -41.85
N ARG A 342 13.61 -4.15 -41.24
CA ARG A 342 13.78 -4.26 -39.80
C ARG A 342 13.61 -2.89 -39.16
N VAL A 343 12.41 -2.60 -38.62
CA VAL A 343 12.19 -1.45 -37.71
C VAL A 343 12.65 -1.86 -36.31
N LYS A 344 13.65 -1.15 -35.79
CA LYS A 344 14.08 -1.39 -34.39
C LYS A 344 12.97 -0.94 -33.46
N ASP A 345 12.29 -1.90 -32.83
CA ASP A 345 11.14 -1.67 -31.93
C ASP A 345 11.54 -1.13 -30.54
N LYS A 346 12.77 -0.65 -30.36
CA LYS A 346 13.24 -0.19 -29.03
C LYS A 346 13.78 1.22 -29.08
N VAL A 347 12.90 2.20 -28.96
CA VAL A 347 13.27 3.48 -28.36
C VAL A 347 12.78 3.44 -26.91
N LYS A 348 13.72 3.27 -25.95
CA LYS A 348 13.46 3.48 -24.54
C LYS A 348 13.62 4.97 -24.30
N PHE A 349 12.51 5.64 -23.97
CA PHE A 349 12.52 6.97 -23.39
C PHE A 349 12.52 6.87 -21.87
#